data_f4090eec3c4048325d9f55c05548b365
#
_entry.id   f4090eec3c4048325d9f55c05548b365
#
_cell.length_a   1.000
_cell.length_b   1.000
_cell.length_c   1.000
_cell.angle_alpha   90.00
_cell.angle_beta   90.00
_cell.angle_gamma   90.00
#
_symmetry.space_group_name_H-M   'P 1'
#
loop_
_entity.id
_entity.type
_entity.pdbx_description
1 polymer ?
#
loop_
_entity_poly.entity_id
_entity_poly.type
_entity_poly.pdbx_seq_one_letter_code
_entity_poly.pdbx_strand_id
1 'polypeptide(L)'
;MSEISVKELRESPRTPGRYLVVLSNQQQCIVGIDALADTGATRVGAVLDIARLERLLYAGAVTELVDRALNYLARGRRTRRELELRLRNVKPGKTIPDVTMIAVALDRLEANGVLSDDDVAKAEASARLRRGEAPARVRQMLRRKGVGARSVDAAILEAVELDGFDELSACRAQAEKRWRSLSALEPTVARRRLMGFLQRRGFSGEVVRAIVRDLERR
;
A
#
# COMPACT_ATOMS: atom_id res chain seq x y z
N MET A 1 21.97 -40.26 1.71
CA MET A 1 21.64 -38.81 1.79
C MET A 1 21.81 -38.40 3.25
N SER A 2 22.65 -37.42 3.53
CA SER A 2 22.89 -36.99 4.92
C SER A 2 21.61 -36.42 5.52
N GLU A 3 21.19 -36.93 6.67
CA GLU A 3 20.04 -36.41 7.42
C GLU A 3 20.31 -34.97 7.84
N ILE A 4 19.36 -34.10 7.60
CA ILE A 4 19.46 -32.69 8.01
C ILE A 4 18.79 -32.53 9.37
N SER A 5 19.55 -32.00 10.33
CA SER A 5 19.08 -31.80 11.70
C SER A 5 19.19 -30.34 12.14
N VAL A 6 18.42 -29.96 13.13
CA VAL A 6 18.49 -28.66 13.81
C VAL A 6 19.75 -28.59 14.64
N LYS A 7 20.69 -27.69 14.30
CA LYS A 7 21.95 -27.48 15.01
C LYS A 7 21.82 -26.42 16.12
N GLU A 8 21.02 -25.40 15.88
CA GLU A 8 20.76 -24.33 16.84
C GLU A 8 19.30 -23.88 16.74
N LEU A 9 18.67 -23.64 17.87
CA LEU A 9 17.33 -23.08 18.01
C LEU A 9 17.36 -22.05 19.13
N ARG A 10 17.08 -20.80 18.78
CA ARG A 10 17.01 -19.72 19.77
C ARG A 10 15.91 -18.72 19.44
N GLU A 11 15.26 -18.22 20.44
CA GLU A 11 14.30 -17.14 20.28
C GLU A 11 15.00 -15.83 19.91
N SER A 12 14.36 -15.07 19.02
CA SER A 12 14.85 -13.75 18.62
C SER A 12 14.68 -12.74 19.76
N PRO A 13 15.75 -12.12 20.26
CA PRO A 13 15.65 -11.13 21.33
C PRO A 13 14.92 -9.85 20.91
N ARG A 14 14.79 -9.62 19.59
CA ARG A 14 14.16 -8.39 19.03
C ARG A 14 12.68 -8.59 18.71
N THR A 15 12.25 -9.82 18.50
CA THR A 15 10.89 -10.14 18.05
C THR A 15 10.41 -11.37 18.79
N PRO A 16 9.68 -11.21 19.92
CA PRO A 16 9.13 -12.33 20.68
C PRO A 16 8.27 -13.25 19.82
N GLY A 17 8.35 -14.56 20.04
CA GLY A 17 7.67 -15.58 19.24
C GLY A 17 8.31 -15.87 17.87
N ARG A 18 9.47 -15.29 17.57
CA ARG A 18 10.29 -15.60 16.40
C ARG A 18 11.52 -16.41 16.83
N TYR A 19 11.84 -17.45 16.08
CA TYR A 19 12.93 -18.36 16.37
C TYR A 19 13.90 -18.43 15.21
N LEU A 20 15.18 -18.25 15.48
CA LEU A 20 16.24 -18.57 14.55
C LEU A 20 16.50 -20.07 14.61
N VAL A 21 16.38 -20.74 13.47
CA VAL A 21 16.74 -22.14 13.26
C VAL A 21 17.98 -22.19 12.39
N VAL A 22 19.04 -22.84 12.89
CA VAL A 22 20.24 -23.14 12.10
C VAL A 22 20.29 -24.64 11.89
N LEU A 23 20.47 -25.08 10.65
CA LEU A 23 20.49 -26.47 10.24
C LEU A 23 21.92 -27.01 10.09
N SER A 24 22.09 -28.34 10.11
CA SER A 24 23.39 -28.99 9.98
C SER A 24 24.10 -28.70 8.65
N ASN A 25 23.34 -28.40 7.59
CA ASN A 25 23.85 -27.96 6.28
C ASN A 25 24.14 -26.44 6.20
N GLN A 26 24.20 -25.75 7.35
CA GLN A 26 24.43 -24.30 7.49
C GLN A 26 23.33 -23.39 6.96
N GLN A 27 22.22 -23.91 6.45
CA GLN A 27 21.06 -23.10 6.15
C GLN A 27 20.46 -22.55 7.44
N GLN A 28 19.90 -21.36 7.37
CA GLN A 28 19.23 -20.73 8.51
C GLN A 28 17.96 -20.03 8.08
N CYS A 29 16.96 -20.02 8.96
CA CYS A 29 15.72 -19.30 8.75
C CYS A 29 15.17 -18.77 10.07
N ILE A 30 14.33 -17.72 9.99
CA ILE A 30 13.58 -17.20 11.12
C ILE A 30 12.12 -17.59 10.91
N VAL A 31 11.52 -18.24 11.89
CA VAL A 31 10.14 -18.75 11.80
C VAL A 31 9.35 -18.43 13.06
N GLY A 32 8.03 -18.49 12.98
CA GLY A 32 7.15 -18.46 14.15
C GLY A 32 7.05 -19.82 14.84
N ILE A 33 6.49 -19.83 16.03
CA ILE A 33 6.32 -21.06 16.84
C ILE A 33 5.46 -22.11 16.13
N ASP A 34 4.44 -21.69 15.39
CA ASP A 34 3.55 -22.58 14.63
C ASP A 34 4.33 -23.40 13.59
N ALA A 35 5.26 -22.73 12.85
CA ALA A 35 6.07 -23.40 11.87
C ALA A 35 7.06 -24.40 12.50
N LEU A 36 7.54 -24.15 13.72
CA LEU A 36 8.35 -25.11 14.46
C LEU A 36 7.53 -26.35 14.81
N ALA A 37 6.31 -26.16 15.29
CA ALA A 37 5.41 -27.26 15.63
C ALA A 37 5.06 -28.09 14.39
N ASP A 38 4.66 -27.44 13.28
CA ASP A 38 4.24 -28.09 12.04
C ASP A 38 5.36 -28.89 11.35
N THR A 39 6.60 -28.47 11.55
CA THR A 39 7.77 -29.12 10.92
C THR A 39 8.52 -30.04 11.87
N GLY A 40 8.20 -30.02 13.17
CA GLY A 40 8.92 -30.78 14.19
C GLY A 40 10.30 -30.23 14.52
N ALA A 41 10.65 -29.02 14.06
CA ALA A 41 11.94 -28.36 14.34
C ALA A 41 11.98 -27.72 15.75
N THR A 42 11.43 -28.40 16.74
CA THR A 42 11.14 -27.87 18.07
C THR A 42 12.31 -27.98 19.08
N ARG A 43 13.38 -28.66 18.72
CA ARG A 43 14.58 -28.86 19.60
C ARG A 43 15.85 -29.05 18.78
N VAL A 44 16.96 -28.72 19.39
CA VAL A 44 18.28 -29.07 18.84
C VAL A 44 18.40 -30.58 18.70
N GLY A 45 18.96 -31.07 17.59
CA GLY A 45 19.06 -32.48 17.22
C GLY A 45 17.81 -33.07 16.54
N ALA A 46 16.71 -32.28 16.38
CA ALA A 46 15.56 -32.75 15.61
C ALA A 46 15.94 -32.99 14.14
N VAL A 47 15.69 -34.21 13.65
CA VAL A 47 15.95 -34.60 12.26
C VAL A 47 14.75 -34.26 11.41
N LEU A 48 14.99 -33.61 10.27
CA LEU A 48 13.97 -33.22 9.32
C LEU A 48 14.09 -34.06 8.04
N ASP A 49 12.99 -34.67 7.64
CA ASP A 49 12.85 -35.19 6.29
C ASP A 49 12.79 -34.06 5.27
N ILE A 50 12.88 -34.40 3.98
CA ILE A 50 12.91 -33.41 2.89
C ILE A 50 11.64 -32.52 2.92
N ALA A 51 10.46 -33.12 3.12
CA ALA A 51 9.20 -32.39 3.10
C ALA A 51 9.07 -31.42 4.29
N ARG A 52 9.55 -31.81 5.48
CA ARG A 52 9.59 -30.91 6.66
C ARG A 52 10.60 -29.80 6.49
N LEU A 53 11.77 -30.10 5.93
CA LEU A 53 12.78 -29.10 5.61
C LEU A 53 12.25 -28.05 4.63
N GLU A 54 11.65 -28.47 3.53
CA GLU A 54 11.07 -27.56 2.54
C GLU A 54 10.00 -26.66 3.17
N ARG A 55 9.10 -27.23 3.98
CA ARG A 55 8.08 -26.44 4.71
C ARG A 55 8.70 -25.44 5.68
N LEU A 56 9.76 -25.83 6.40
CA LEU A 56 10.45 -24.94 7.33
C LEU A 56 11.10 -23.77 6.58
N LEU A 57 11.81 -24.03 5.49
CA LEU A 57 12.44 -23.00 4.68
C LEU A 57 11.41 -22.08 4.00
N TYR A 58 10.31 -22.65 3.52
CA TYR A 58 9.19 -21.88 2.99
C TYR A 58 8.59 -20.95 4.05
N ALA A 59 8.31 -21.46 5.25
CA ALA A 59 7.79 -20.66 6.35
C ALA A 59 8.76 -19.54 6.75
N GLY A 60 10.06 -19.80 6.71
CA GLY A 60 11.10 -18.79 6.93
C GLY A 60 11.09 -17.68 5.88
N ALA A 61 10.99 -18.05 4.61
CA ALA A 61 10.91 -17.09 3.52
C ALA A 61 9.64 -16.20 3.62
N VAL A 62 8.48 -16.80 3.93
CA VAL A 62 7.23 -16.03 4.15
C VAL A 62 7.39 -15.11 5.36
N THR A 63 8.03 -15.56 6.45
CA THR A 63 8.27 -14.74 7.63
C THR A 63 9.14 -13.52 7.31
N GLU A 64 10.21 -13.69 6.54
CA GLU A 64 11.05 -12.57 6.08
C GLU A 64 10.24 -11.56 5.25
N LEU A 65 9.33 -12.03 4.39
CA LEU A 65 8.45 -11.16 3.59
C LEU A 65 7.47 -10.37 4.46
N VAL A 66 6.90 -11.00 5.48
CA VAL A 66 6.03 -10.32 6.46
C VAL A 66 6.82 -9.22 7.18
N ASP A 67 8.03 -9.52 7.69
CA ASP A 67 8.85 -8.54 8.40
C ASP A 67 9.27 -7.36 7.49
N ARG A 68 9.57 -7.63 6.22
CA ARG A 68 9.84 -6.59 5.22
C ARG A 68 8.61 -5.72 4.95
N ALA A 69 7.42 -6.32 4.85
CA ALA A 69 6.17 -5.58 4.65
C ALA A 69 5.85 -4.71 5.87
N LEU A 70 6.01 -5.23 7.10
CA LEU A 70 5.85 -4.47 8.33
C LEU A 70 6.79 -3.25 8.39
N ASN A 71 8.05 -3.42 7.97
CA ASN A 71 9.00 -2.31 7.87
C ASN A 71 8.57 -1.22 6.86
N TYR A 72 7.85 -1.58 5.80
CA TYR A 72 7.26 -0.59 4.89
C TYR A 72 6.04 0.10 5.49
N LEU A 73 5.19 -0.65 6.20
CA LEU A 73 4.00 -0.11 6.87
C LEU A 73 4.35 0.82 8.03
N ALA A 74 5.42 0.55 8.77
CA ALA A 74 5.94 1.43 9.83
C ALA A 74 6.32 2.84 9.32
N ARG A 75 6.62 2.98 8.03
CA ARG A 75 6.96 4.26 7.39
C ARG A 75 5.75 4.98 6.79
N GLY A 76 4.57 4.41 6.87
CA GLY A 76 3.32 4.97 6.38
C GLY A 76 2.42 3.94 5.73
N ARG A 77 1.14 4.31 5.67
CA ARG A 77 0.10 3.46 5.08
C ARG A 77 0.41 3.09 3.63
N ARG A 78 0.16 1.84 3.28
CA ARG A 78 0.36 1.29 1.93
C ARG A 78 -0.79 0.38 1.58
N THR A 79 -1.13 0.33 0.29
CA THR A 79 -2.05 -0.67 -0.23
C THR A 79 -1.35 -2.02 -0.44
N ARG A 80 -2.13 -3.09 -0.51
CA ARG A 80 -1.65 -4.42 -0.86
C ARG A 80 -0.79 -4.41 -2.13
N ARG A 81 -1.28 -3.76 -3.18
CA ARG A 81 -0.55 -3.63 -4.45
C ARG A 81 0.77 -2.88 -4.32
N GLU A 82 0.81 -1.81 -3.54
CA GLU A 82 2.04 -1.05 -3.30
C GLU A 82 3.08 -1.91 -2.56
N LEU A 83 2.65 -2.72 -1.59
CA LEU A 83 3.52 -3.65 -0.88
C LEU A 83 4.01 -4.78 -1.79
N GLU A 84 3.13 -5.37 -2.58
CA GLU A 84 3.47 -6.41 -3.54
C GLU A 84 4.59 -5.96 -4.49
N LEU A 85 4.44 -4.78 -5.10
CA LEU A 85 5.46 -4.20 -5.97
C LEU A 85 6.79 -3.94 -5.25
N ARG A 86 6.73 -3.51 -3.98
CA ARG A 86 7.95 -3.28 -3.18
C ARG A 86 8.64 -4.56 -2.75
N LEU A 87 7.88 -5.61 -2.43
CA LEU A 87 8.43 -6.91 -2.05
C LEU A 87 9.08 -7.63 -3.25
N ARG A 88 8.53 -7.45 -4.45
CA ARG A 88 9.14 -7.95 -5.70
C ARG A 88 10.43 -7.20 -6.07
N ASN A 89 10.54 -5.93 -5.70
CA ASN A 89 11.72 -5.13 -6.02
C ASN A 89 12.84 -5.41 -5.00
N VAL A 90 13.70 -6.33 -5.34
CA VAL A 90 14.88 -6.72 -4.54
C VAL A 90 16.15 -6.09 -5.11
N LYS A 91 17.16 -5.94 -4.23
CA LYS A 91 18.47 -5.41 -4.66
C LYS A 91 19.12 -6.37 -5.68
N PRO A 92 19.95 -5.84 -6.60
CA PRO A 92 20.73 -6.68 -7.52
C PRO A 92 21.50 -7.78 -6.77
N GLY A 93 21.48 -8.99 -7.32
CA GLY A 93 22.14 -10.16 -6.72
C GLY A 93 21.30 -10.90 -5.66
N LYS A 94 20.10 -10.44 -5.35
CA LYS A 94 19.14 -11.16 -4.49
C LYS A 94 18.10 -11.90 -5.33
N THR A 95 17.69 -13.07 -4.89
CA THR A 95 16.60 -13.83 -5.52
C THR A 95 15.27 -13.09 -5.38
N ILE A 96 14.55 -12.96 -6.47
CA ILE A 96 13.19 -12.39 -6.46
C ILE A 96 12.28 -13.39 -5.76
N PRO A 97 11.54 -12.97 -4.70
CA PRO A 97 10.63 -13.86 -4.01
C PRO A 97 9.51 -14.36 -4.96
N ASP A 98 9.09 -15.59 -4.73
CA ASP A 98 7.94 -16.14 -5.44
C ASP A 98 6.68 -15.33 -5.18
N VAL A 99 5.85 -15.17 -6.21
CA VAL A 99 4.60 -14.40 -6.15
C VAL A 99 3.62 -15.00 -5.14
N THR A 100 3.59 -16.33 -5.04
CA THR A 100 2.73 -17.04 -4.10
C THR A 100 3.16 -16.80 -2.65
N MET A 101 4.46 -16.78 -2.37
CA MET A 101 4.99 -16.44 -1.05
C MET A 101 4.65 -14.99 -0.64
N ILE A 102 4.74 -14.05 -1.60
CA ILE A 102 4.35 -12.66 -1.37
C ILE A 102 2.85 -12.59 -1.04
N ALA A 103 2.01 -13.29 -1.80
CA ALA A 103 0.57 -13.32 -1.55
C ALA A 103 0.26 -13.85 -0.14
N VAL A 104 0.84 -14.99 0.25
CA VAL A 104 0.66 -15.58 1.59
C VAL A 104 1.12 -14.62 2.71
N ALA A 105 2.23 -13.92 2.51
CA ALA A 105 2.70 -12.93 3.48
C ALA A 105 1.72 -11.76 3.64
N LEU A 106 1.17 -11.24 2.53
CA LEU A 106 0.20 -10.15 2.55
C LEU A 106 -1.16 -10.61 3.10
N ASP A 107 -1.63 -11.82 2.76
CA ASP A 107 -2.85 -12.41 3.32
C ASP A 107 -2.79 -12.52 4.84
N ARG A 108 -1.64 -12.90 5.41
CA ARG A 108 -1.43 -12.92 6.87
C ARG A 108 -1.56 -11.53 7.48
N LEU A 109 -1.05 -10.49 6.83
CA LEU A 109 -1.16 -9.12 7.33
C LEU A 109 -2.60 -8.59 7.24
N GLU A 110 -3.35 -8.96 6.21
CA GLU A 110 -4.78 -8.64 6.07
C GLU A 110 -5.62 -9.36 7.13
N ALA A 111 -5.39 -10.67 7.31
CA ALA A 111 -6.11 -11.47 8.31
C ALA A 111 -5.91 -10.94 9.75
N ASN A 112 -4.73 -10.37 10.03
CA ASN A 112 -4.42 -9.76 11.33
C ASN A 112 -4.83 -8.26 11.41
N GLY A 113 -5.51 -7.72 10.39
CA GLY A 113 -5.94 -6.32 10.37
C GLY A 113 -4.82 -5.28 10.27
N VAL A 114 -3.58 -5.71 10.00
CA VAL A 114 -2.42 -4.81 9.87
C VAL A 114 -2.36 -4.15 8.50
N LEU A 115 -2.87 -4.83 7.47
CA LEU A 115 -3.00 -4.34 6.12
C LEU A 115 -4.49 -4.23 5.77
N SER A 116 -4.93 -3.02 5.38
CA SER A 116 -6.30 -2.75 4.97
C SER A 116 -6.30 -1.70 3.85
N ASP A 117 -6.69 -2.11 2.67
CA ASP A 117 -6.86 -1.20 1.53
C ASP A 117 -8.02 -0.21 1.77
N ASP A 118 -9.04 -0.63 2.54
CA ASP A 118 -10.17 0.23 2.90
C ASP A 118 -9.73 1.39 3.80
N ASP A 119 -8.89 1.13 4.81
CA ASP A 119 -8.38 2.17 5.71
C ASP A 119 -7.47 3.15 4.96
N VAL A 120 -6.68 2.64 4.01
CA VAL A 120 -5.88 3.49 3.12
C VAL A 120 -6.79 4.36 2.26
N ALA A 121 -7.86 3.79 1.68
CA ALA A 121 -8.80 4.52 0.85
C ALA A 121 -9.51 5.64 1.61
N LYS A 122 -10.04 5.36 2.81
CA LYS A 122 -10.71 6.34 3.67
C LYS A 122 -9.77 7.49 4.06
N ALA A 123 -8.58 7.17 4.54
CA ALA A 123 -7.62 8.19 4.95
C ALA A 123 -7.16 9.08 3.78
N GLU A 124 -6.89 8.48 2.61
CA GLU A 124 -6.45 9.22 1.42
C GLU A 124 -7.60 10.04 0.82
N ALA A 125 -8.83 9.52 0.78
CA ALA A 125 -10.00 10.23 0.28
C ALA A 125 -10.26 11.49 1.11
N SER A 126 -10.39 11.37 2.42
CA SER A 126 -10.60 12.49 3.33
C SER A 126 -9.45 13.52 3.21
N ALA A 127 -8.20 13.10 3.29
CA ALA A 127 -7.06 14.01 3.21
C ALA A 127 -7.00 14.80 1.90
N ARG A 128 -7.42 14.21 0.77
CA ARG A 128 -7.37 14.85 -0.55
C ARG A 128 -8.56 15.76 -0.81
N LEU A 129 -9.77 15.35 -0.41
CA LEU A 129 -10.94 16.18 -0.50
C LEU A 129 -10.78 17.46 0.33
N ARG A 130 -10.25 17.36 1.56
CA ARG A 130 -9.92 18.56 2.37
C ARG A 130 -8.91 19.49 1.71
N ARG A 131 -8.03 18.98 0.85
CA ARG A 131 -7.11 19.80 0.04
C ARG A 131 -7.76 20.40 -1.22
N GLY A 132 -9.07 20.16 -1.42
CA GLY A 132 -9.82 20.63 -2.57
C GLY A 132 -9.50 19.85 -3.87
N GLU A 133 -9.06 18.59 -3.77
CA GLU A 133 -9.01 17.72 -4.96
C GLU A 133 -10.41 17.18 -5.26
N ALA A 134 -10.78 17.13 -6.54
CA ALA A 134 -12.08 16.61 -6.93
C ALA A 134 -12.22 15.10 -6.73
N PRO A 135 -13.42 14.57 -6.40
CA PRO A 135 -13.68 13.14 -6.18
C PRO A 135 -13.21 12.25 -7.34
N ALA A 136 -13.37 12.69 -8.58
CA ALA A 136 -12.92 11.92 -9.76
C ALA A 136 -11.40 11.70 -9.79
N ARG A 137 -10.61 12.70 -9.36
CA ARG A 137 -9.15 12.57 -9.25
C ARG A 137 -8.76 11.64 -8.12
N VAL A 138 -9.41 11.73 -6.98
CA VAL A 138 -9.21 10.83 -5.84
C VAL A 138 -9.50 9.39 -6.25
N ARG A 139 -10.63 9.16 -6.93
CA ARG A 139 -11.02 7.84 -7.47
C ARG A 139 -9.94 7.26 -8.38
N GLN A 140 -9.47 8.05 -9.34
CA GLN A 140 -8.43 7.60 -10.28
C GLN A 140 -7.13 7.23 -9.55
N MET A 141 -6.73 8.02 -8.57
CA MET A 141 -5.53 7.77 -7.79
C MET A 141 -5.63 6.48 -6.96
N LEU A 142 -6.74 6.28 -6.23
CA LEU A 142 -6.96 5.09 -5.42
C LEU A 142 -7.01 3.81 -6.28
N ARG A 143 -7.65 3.87 -7.45
CA ARG A 143 -7.63 2.74 -8.40
C ARG A 143 -6.23 2.42 -8.92
N ARG A 144 -5.40 3.43 -9.19
CA ARG A 144 -3.98 3.22 -9.56
C ARG A 144 -3.18 2.57 -8.44
N LYS A 145 -3.50 2.86 -7.19
CA LYS A 145 -2.92 2.22 -6.00
C LYS A 145 -3.43 0.77 -5.79
N GLY A 146 -4.38 0.31 -6.60
CA GLY A 146 -4.90 -1.05 -6.56
C GLY A 146 -6.10 -1.26 -5.67
N VAL A 147 -6.67 -0.19 -5.10
CA VAL A 147 -7.88 -0.30 -4.26
C VAL A 147 -9.08 -0.70 -5.12
N GLY A 148 -9.89 -1.63 -4.61
CA GLY A 148 -11.09 -2.12 -5.27
C GLY A 148 -12.13 -1.03 -5.50
N ALA A 149 -12.92 -1.16 -6.59
CA ALA A 149 -13.88 -0.12 -6.99
C ALA A 149 -14.89 0.22 -5.89
N ARG A 150 -15.45 -0.81 -5.22
CA ARG A 150 -16.42 -0.61 -4.11
C ARG A 150 -15.82 0.16 -2.95
N SER A 151 -14.63 -0.20 -2.51
CA SER A 151 -13.91 0.46 -1.42
C SER A 151 -13.58 1.91 -1.76
N VAL A 152 -13.19 2.18 -3.02
CA VAL A 152 -12.94 3.54 -3.51
C VAL A 152 -14.20 4.39 -3.45
N ASP A 153 -15.33 3.89 -3.99
CA ASP A 153 -16.56 4.65 -4.04
C ASP A 153 -17.14 4.87 -2.63
N ALA A 154 -17.09 3.86 -1.75
CA ALA A 154 -17.50 3.99 -0.35
C ALA A 154 -16.65 5.01 0.40
N ALA A 155 -15.32 4.97 0.25
CA ALA A 155 -14.42 5.91 0.92
C ALA A 155 -14.62 7.35 0.46
N ILE A 156 -14.90 7.58 -0.84
CA ILE A 156 -15.18 8.92 -1.36
C ILE A 156 -16.52 9.42 -0.84
N LEU A 157 -17.57 8.57 -0.86
CA LEU A 157 -18.89 8.93 -0.35
C LEU A 157 -18.83 9.33 1.13
N GLU A 158 -18.22 8.47 1.95
CA GLU A 158 -18.01 8.74 3.38
C GLU A 158 -17.26 10.07 3.61
N ALA A 159 -16.19 10.32 2.86
CA ALA A 159 -15.40 11.53 3.01
C ALA A 159 -16.14 12.79 2.52
N VAL A 160 -16.98 12.69 1.48
CA VAL A 160 -17.84 13.81 1.01
C VAL A 160 -18.87 14.17 2.08
N GLU A 161 -19.51 13.16 2.69
CA GLU A 161 -20.53 13.36 3.74
C GLU A 161 -19.93 13.93 5.02
N LEU A 162 -18.82 13.33 5.51
CA LEU A 162 -18.20 13.74 6.77
C LEU A 162 -17.49 15.09 6.70
N ASP A 163 -16.80 15.37 5.60
CA ASP A 163 -16.01 16.58 5.43
C ASP A 163 -16.83 17.74 4.81
N GLY A 164 -18.11 17.50 4.44
CA GLY A 164 -18.97 18.50 3.81
C GLY A 164 -18.41 19.01 2.49
N PHE A 165 -17.82 18.15 1.67
CA PHE A 165 -17.16 18.56 0.45
C PHE A 165 -18.15 19.10 -0.58
N ASP A 166 -17.98 20.37 -0.97
CA ASP A 166 -18.69 21.00 -2.09
C ASP A 166 -17.76 21.20 -3.29
N GLU A 167 -18.09 20.55 -4.41
CA GLU A 167 -17.28 20.61 -5.62
C GLU A 167 -17.20 22.02 -6.21
N LEU A 168 -18.29 22.78 -6.13
CA LEU A 168 -18.34 24.14 -6.67
C LEU A 168 -17.40 25.07 -5.89
N SER A 169 -17.49 25.07 -4.57
CA SER A 169 -16.62 25.84 -3.68
C SER A 169 -15.17 25.46 -3.81
N ALA A 170 -14.87 24.15 -3.85
CA ALA A 170 -13.51 23.65 -4.03
C ALA A 170 -12.93 24.06 -5.40
N CYS A 171 -13.72 23.96 -6.46
CA CYS A 171 -13.32 24.38 -7.81
C CYS A 171 -13.05 25.90 -7.84
N ARG A 172 -13.94 26.70 -7.25
CA ARG A 172 -13.80 28.18 -7.17
C ARG A 172 -12.50 28.58 -6.48
N ALA A 173 -12.23 28.03 -5.33
CA ALA A 173 -11.00 28.33 -4.57
C ALA A 173 -9.72 28.02 -5.38
N GLN A 174 -9.70 26.89 -6.08
CA GLN A 174 -8.59 26.53 -6.96
C GLN A 174 -8.49 27.42 -8.19
N ALA A 175 -9.63 27.78 -8.77
CA ALA A 175 -9.72 28.63 -9.94
C ALA A 175 -9.22 30.05 -9.64
N GLU A 176 -9.68 30.67 -8.57
CA GLU A 176 -9.28 32.03 -8.17
C GLU A 176 -7.78 32.13 -7.91
N LYS A 177 -7.22 31.13 -7.19
CA LYS A 177 -5.77 31.06 -6.96
C LYS A 177 -5.00 30.97 -8.28
N ARG A 178 -5.48 30.15 -9.23
CA ARG A 178 -4.82 29.98 -10.53
C ARG A 178 -5.03 31.17 -11.44
N TRP A 179 -6.22 31.74 -11.46
CA TRP A 179 -6.58 32.90 -12.28
C TRP A 179 -5.65 34.08 -12.04
N ARG A 180 -5.40 34.44 -10.78
CA ARG A 180 -4.44 35.48 -10.41
C ARG A 180 -3.05 35.28 -11.04
N SER A 181 -2.59 34.03 -11.15
CA SER A 181 -1.29 33.73 -11.79
C SER A 181 -1.32 33.77 -13.32
N LEU A 182 -2.48 33.93 -13.93
CA LEU A 182 -2.68 34.00 -15.38
C LEU A 182 -3.03 35.41 -15.87
N SER A 183 -3.12 36.40 -14.97
CA SER A 183 -3.57 37.75 -15.26
C SER A 183 -2.73 38.50 -16.32
N ALA A 184 -1.48 38.15 -16.47
CA ALA A 184 -0.59 38.75 -17.49
C ALA A 184 -0.73 38.12 -18.88
N LEU A 185 -1.61 37.12 -19.04
CA LEU A 185 -1.81 36.45 -20.33
C LEU A 185 -3.02 37.04 -21.06
N GLU A 186 -3.00 36.83 -22.37
CA GLU A 186 -4.16 37.15 -23.21
C GLU A 186 -5.40 36.35 -22.72
N PRO A 187 -6.62 36.97 -22.65
CA PRO A 187 -7.80 36.38 -22.03
C PRO A 187 -8.17 34.99 -22.54
N THR A 188 -8.09 34.75 -23.85
CA THR A 188 -8.41 33.42 -24.43
C THR A 188 -7.40 32.35 -24.04
N VAL A 189 -6.12 32.73 -23.92
CA VAL A 189 -5.05 31.84 -23.45
C VAL A 189 -5.21 31.54 -21.97
N ALA A 190 -5.49 32.56 -21.15
CA ALA A 190 -5.71 32.40 -19.71
C ALA A 190 -6.88 31.46 -19.44
N ARG A 191 -8.03 31.68 -20.13
CA ARG A 191 -9.20 30.81 -20.07
C ARG A 191 -8.86 29.35 -20.39
N ARG A 192 -8.24 29.10 -21.53
CA ARG A 192 -7.86 27.72 -21.96
C ARG A 192 -6.95 27.05 -20.93
N ARG A 193 -5.96 27.78 -20.40
CA ARG A 193 -5.04 27.26 -19.38
C ARG A 193 -5.75 26.97 -18.06
N LEU A 194 -6.67 27.84 -17.63
CA LEU A 194 -7.47 27.61 -16.43
C LEU A 194 -8.38 26.39 -16.56
N MET A 195 -9.14 26.29 -17.66
CA MET A 195 -9.99 25.14 -17.92
C MET A 195 -9.20 23.82 -17.89
N GLY A 196 -8.08 23.74 -18.60
CA GLY A 196 -7.23 22.56 -18.60
C GLY A 196 -6.62 22.23 -17.23
N PHE A 197 -6.32 23.25 -16.43
CA PHE A 197 -5.85 23.06 -15.04
C PHE A 197 -6.92 22.42 -14.16
N LEU A 198 -8.15 22.94 -14.19
CA LEU A 198 -9.27 22.44 -13.38
C LEU A 198 -9.71 21.03 -13.81
N GLN A 199 -9.77 20.78 -15.13
CA GLN A 199 -10.06 19.44 -15.66
C GLN A 199 -9.02 18.40 -15.23
N ARG A 200 -7.73 18.73 -15.28
CA ARG A 200 -6.67 17.83 -14.78
C ARG A 200 -6.75 17.59 -13.27
N ARG A 201 -7.40 18.48 -12.52
CA ARG A 201 -7.72 18.28 -11.10
C ARG A 201 -8.99 17.46 -10.87
N GLY A 202 -9.67 17.04 -11.94
CA GLY A 202 -10.81 16.14 -11.91
C GLY A 202 -12.15 16.79 -11.66
N PHE A 203 -12.25 18.14 -11.71
CA PHE A 203 -13.52 18.84 -11.61
C PHE A 203 -14.38 18.56 -12.85
N SER A 204 -15.72 18.46 -12.63
CA SER A 204 -16.66 18.20 -13.70
C SER A 204 -16.65 19.34 -14.73
N GLY A 205 -16.86 18.99 -16.00
CA GLY A 205 -16.85 20.00 -17.07
C GLY A 205 -17.92 21.08 -16.91
N GLU A 206 -19.02 20.76 -16.26
CA GLU A 206 -20.11 21.70 -15.95
C GLU A 206 -19.65 22.71 -14.91
N VAL A 207 -19.13 22.26 -13.78
CA VAL A 207 -18.60 23.12 -12.72
C VAL A 207 -17.46 24.00 -13.24
N VAL A 208 -16.53 23.44 -14.01
CA VAL A 208 -15.42 24.18 -14.62
C VAL A 208 -15.94 25.31 -15.50
N ARG A 209 -16.91 25.03 -16.39
CA ARG A 209 -17.49 26.06 -17.28
C ARG A 209 -18.22 27.14 -16.51
N ALA A 210 -18.95 26.80 -15.45
CA ALA A 210 -19.66 27.75 -14.61
C ALA A 210 -18.69 28.72 -13.91
N ILE A 211 -17.65 28.17 -13.28
CA ILE A 211 -16.64 28.97 -12.55
C ILE A 211 -15.81 29.85 -13.48
N VAL A 212 -15.39 29.34 -14.65
CA VAL A 212 -14.62 30.15 -15.60
C VAL A 212 -15.44 31.34 -16.11
N ARG A 213 -16.72 31.13 -16.46
CA ARG A 213 -17.63 32.22 -16.88
C ARG A 213 -17.81 33.27 -15.79
N ASP A 214 -17.89 32.85 -14.52
CA ASP A 214 -18.06 33.80 -13.40
C ASP A 214 -16.80 34.66 -13.20
N LEU A 215 -15.61 34.06 -13.34
CA LEU A 215 -14.34 34.79 -13.21
C LEU A 215 -14.06 35.78 -14.36
N GLU A 216 -14.55 35.49 -15.56
CA GLU A 216 -14.41 36.37 -16.73
C GLU A 216 -15.32 37.60 -16.65
N ARG A 217 -16.37 37.54 -15.82
CA ARG A 217 -17.31 38.67 -15.64
C ARG A 217 -16.91 39.66 -14.55
N ARG A 218 -15.87 39.28 -13.76
CA ARG A 218 -15.30 40.11 -12.67
C ARG A 218 -14.14 40.97 -13.17
#